data_d80f6638a9708a80ba3487d5beb3db4d
#
_entry.id   d80f6638a9708a80ba3487d5beb3db4d
#
_cell.length_a   1.000
_cell.length_b   1.000
_cell.length_c   1.000
_cell.angle_alpha   90.00
_cell.angle_beta   90.00
_cell.angle_gamma   90.00
#
_symmetry.space_group_name_H-M   'P 1'
#
loop_
_entity.id
_entity.type
_entity.pdbx_description
1 polymer ?
#
loop_
_entity_poly.entity_id
_entity_poly.type
_entity_poly.pdbx_seq_one_letter_code
_entity_poly.pdbx_strand_id
1 'polypeptide(L)'
;MGEDGHFASLFPDSPELTTGLTGDTDVVSVTTPSSPYARTSMTLQSITMTRALCLLVFGEIKRELLKSPQNYAINHLLEAMPVEVFWAP
;
A
#
# COMPACT_ATOMS: atom_id res chain seq x y z
N MET A 1 -5.13 3.62 2.98
CA MET A 1 -4.75 3.73 1.56
C MET A 1 -4.87 5.18 1.12
N GLY A 2 -3.89 5.68 0.39
CA GLY A 2 -3.94 7.02 -0.20
C GLY A 2 -4.67 7.05 -1.55
N GLU A 3 -4.94 8.24 -2.05
CA GLU A 3 -5.58 8.44 -3.36
C GLU A 3 -4.65 8.08 -4.53
N ASP A 4 -3.35 7.96 -4.28
CA ASP A 4 -2.34 7.48 -5.22
C ASP A 4 -2.12 5.96 -5.14
N GLY A 5 -2.95 5.27 -4.36
CA GLY A 5 -2.89 3.83 -4.20
C GLY A 5 -1.83 3.34 -3.22
N HIS A 6 -1.14 4.22 -2.49
CA HIS A 6 -0.17 3.77 -1.51
C HIS A 6 -0.84 3.18 -0.26
N PHE A 7 -0.19 2.23 0.36
CA PHE A 7 -0.45 1.78 1.72
C PHE A 7 0.86 1.78 2.51
N ALA A 8 0.78 1.83 3.84
CA ALA A 8 1.95 2.09 4.68
C ALA A 8 2.65 3.36 4.16
N SER A 9 3.95 3.32 3.92
CA SER A 9 4.67 4.40 3.24
C SER A 9 5.27 3.94 1.90
N LEU A 10 4.56 3.07 1.18
CA LEU A 10 4.97 2.56 -0.13
C LEU A 10 4.38 3.45 -1.23
N PHE A 11 4.99 4.62 -1.42
CA PHE A 11 4.52 5.66 -2.34
C PHE A 11 4.97 5.39 -3.78
N PRO A 12 4.14 5.75 -4.79
CA PRO A 12 4.47 5.50 -6.19
C PRO A 12 5.71 6.26 -6.67
N ASP A 13 6.03 7.39 -6.05
CA ASP A 13 7.18 8.23 -6.40
C ASP A 13 8.42 7.96 -5.55
N SER A 14 8.41 6.90 -4.76
CA SER A 14 9.55 6.51 -3.92
C SER A 14 10.48 5.56 -4.67
N PRO A 15 11.81 5.82 -4.65
CA PRO A 15 12.77 4.88 -5.26
C PRO A 15 12.81 3.51 -4.55
N GLU A 16 12.34 3.43 -3.30
CA GLU A 16 12.31 2.20 -2.52
C GLU A 16 11.01 1.39 -2.71
N LEU A 17 10.10 1.81 -3.58
CA LEU A 17 8.81 1.14 -3.78
C LEU A 17 8.96 -0.33 -4.16
N THR A 18 9.81 -0.62 -5.14
CA THR A 18 10.04 -2.00 -5.60
C THR A 18 10.57 -2.88 -4.46
N THR A 19 11.53 -2.37 -3.69
CA THR A 19 12.06 -3.09 -2.52
C THR A 19 10.97 -3.37 -1.49
N GLY A 20 10.10 -2.39 -1.24
CA GLY A 20 9.00 -2.55 -0.29
C GLY A 20 7.93 -3.54 -0.76
N LEU A 21 7.72 -3.68 -2.07
CA LEU A 21 6.73 -4.59 -2.63
C LEU A 21 7.27 -6.00 -2.91
N THR A 22 8.55 -6.14 -3.21
CA THR A 22 9.13 -7.41 -3.68
C THR A 22 10.28 -7.92 -2.80
N GLY A 23 10.78 -7.11 -1.88
CA GLY A 23 11.90 -7.48 -1.02
C GLY A 23 11.51 -8.45 0.08
N ASP A 24 12.53 -8.97 0.78
CA ASP A 24 12.39 -9.99 1.82
C ASP A 24 12.64 -9.46 3.23
N THR A 25 12.65 -8.15 3.40
CA THR A 25 12.79 -7.49 4.71
C THR A 25 11.42 -7.13 5.30
N ASP A 26 11.36 -6.98 6.62
CA ASP A 26 10.12 -6.61 7.31
C ASP A 26 9.84 -5.11 7.24
N VAL A 27 10.89 -4.31 7.12
CA VAL A 27 10.82 -2.85 7.05
C VAL A 27 11.76 -2.33 5.96
N VAL A 28 11.46 -1.14 5.48
CA VAL A 28 12.27 -0.43 4.49
C VAL A 28 12.29 1.05 4.82
N SER A 29 13.45 1.68 4.66
CA SER A 29 13.57 3.14 4.72
C SER A 29 13.05 3.75 3.42
N VAL A 30 12.20 4.74 3.53
CA VAL A 30 11.50 5.34 2.38
C VAL A 30 11.74 6.83 2.34
N THR A 31 12.09 7.32 1.16
CA THR A 31 12.12 8.74 0.83
C THR A 31 11.19 9.00 -0.34
N THR A 32 10.50 10.14 -0.33
CA THR A 32 9.53 10.46 -1.38
C THR A 32 9.32 11.97 -1.45
N PRO A 33 9.13 12.54 -2.67
CA PRO A 33 8.68 13.92 -2.81
C PRO A 33 7.32 14.19 -2.17
N SER A 34 6.50 13.17 -1.95
CA SER A 34 5.19 13.28 -1.30
C SER A 34 5.28 13.55 0.21
N SER A 35 6.46 13.42 0.80
CA SER A 35 6.67 13.70 2.23
C SER A 35 7.99 14.40 2.46
N PRO A 36 8.03 15.46 3.31
CA PRO A 36 9.27 16.16 3.62
C PRO A 36 10.20 15.38 4.56
N TYR A 37 9.74 14.26 5.11
CA TYR A 37 10.49 13.49 6.09
C TYR A 37 10.78 12.09 5.56
N ALA A 38 11.99 11.58 5.84
CA ALA A 38 12.29 10.16 5.66
C ALA A 38 11.40 9.34 6.60
N ARG A 39 10.97 8.16 6.11
CA ARG A 39 10.07 7.26 6.83
C ARG A 39 10.65 5.85 6.90
N THR A 40 10.20 5.09 7.88
CA THR A 40 10.38 3.64 7.91
C THR A 40 9.02 3.01 7.68
N SER A 41 8.91 2.16 6.67
CA SER A 41 7.65 1.53 6.29
C SER A 41 7.71 0.04 6.54
N MET A 42 6.55 -0.54 6.89
CA MET A 42 6.36 -1.97 6.75
C MET A 42 6.37 -2.32 5.25
N THR A 43 6.85 -3.52 4.95
CA THR A 43 6.87 -4.05 3.59
C THR A 43 5.61 -4.87 3.30
N LEU A 44 5.35 -5.17 2.04
CA LEU A 44 4.28 -6.09 1.65
C LEU A 44 4.46 -7.45 2.33
N GLN A 45 5.69 -7.96 2.38
CA GLN A 45 6.00 -9.22 3.06
C GLN A 45 5.55 -9.20 4.51
N SER A 46 5.90 -8.16 5.28
CA SER A 46 5.57 -8.12 6.70
C SER A 46 4.06 -7.94 6.94
N ILE A 47 3.39 -7.14 6.12
CA ILE A 47 1.94 -6.94 6.23
C ILE A 47 1.17 -8.22 5.93
N THR A 48 1.61 -8.98 4.94
CA THR A 48 0.93 -10.23 4.54
C THR A 48 1.24 -11.42 5.44
N MET A 49 2.06 -11.26 6.46
CA MET A 49 2.29 -12.29 7.48
C MET A 49 1.17 -12.39 8.52
N THR A 50 0.10 -11.63 8.36
CA THR A 50 -1.08 -11.70 9.24
C THR A 50 -2.04 -12.82 8.81
N ARG A 51 -2.90 -13.26 9.76
CA ARG A 51 -3.97 -14.24 9.48
C ARG A 51 -5.19 -13.59 8.83
N ALA A 52 -5.41 -12.30 9.10
CA ALA A 52 -6.54 -11.56 8.57
C ALA A 52 -6.12 -10.12 8.29
N LEU A 53 -6.55 -9.59 7.17
CA LEU A 53 -6.24 -8.24 6.76
C LEU A 53 -7.52 -7.53 6.33
N CYS A 54 -7.73 -6.34 6.88
CA CYS A 54 -8.85 -5.48 6.55
C CYS A 54 -8.34 -4.16 5.96
N LEU A 55 -9.04 -3.65 4.99
CA LEU A 55 -8.81 -2.34 4.40
C LEU A 55 -10.01 -1.44 4.67
N LEU A 56 -9.78 -0.35 5.39
CA LEU A 56 -10.80 0.68 5.63
C LEU A 56 -10.59 1.81 4.63
N VAL A 57 -11.63 2.11 3.86
CA VAL A 57 -11.53 3.07 2.74
C VAL A 57 -12.70 4.04 2.80
N PHE A 58 -12.40 5.32 2.66
CA PHE A 58 -13.41 6.39 2.63
C PHE A 58 -13.34 7.17 1.33
N GLY A 59 -14.52 7.51 0.79
CA GLY A 59 -14.66 8.37 -0.36
C GLY A 59 -14.69 7.65 -1.70
N GLU A 60 -15.24 8.33 -2.70
CA GLU A 60 -15.43 7.76 -4.04
C GLU A 60 -14.13 7.60 -4.83
N ILE A 61 -13.17 8.51 -4.67
CA ILE A 61 -11.89 8.44 -5.40
C ILE A 61 -11.19 7.14 -5.09
N LYS A 62 -11.08 6.78 -3.82
CA LYS A 62 -10.41 5.55 -3.40
C LYS A 62 -11.21 4.30 -3.81
N ARG A 63 -12.54 4.39 -3.77
CA ARG A 63 -13.40 3.31 -4.23
C ARG A 63 -13.19 3.02 -5.72
N GLU A 64 -13.18 4.05 -6.55
CA GLU A 64 -12.95 3.90 -7.98
C GLU A 64 -11.54 3.35 -8.29
N LEU A 65 -10.55 3.75 -7.51
CA LEU A 65 -9.21 3.23 -7.62
C LEU A 65 -9.15 1.72 -7.37
N LEU A 66 -9.91 1.22 -6.41
CA LEU A 66 -9.99 -0.22 -6.13
C LEU A 66 -10.71 -1.01 -7.24
N LYS A 67 -11.68 -0.38 -7.92
CA LYS A 67 -12.43 -1.02 -9.00
C LYS A 67 -11.64 -1.11 -10.32
N SER A 68 -10.69 -0.22 -10.53
CA SER A 68 -9.93 -0.12 -11.77
C SER A 68 -8.48 -0.51 -11.49
N PRO A 69 -8.15 -1.81 -11.47
CA PRO A 69 -6.80 -2.26 -11.17
C PRO A 69 -5.80 -1.66 -12.14
N GLN A 70 -4.83 -0.94 -11.60
CA GLN A 70 -3.66 -0.47 -12.29
C GLN A 70 -2.45 -0.94 -11.50
N ASN A 71 -1.26 -0.50 -11.83
CA ASN A 71 -0.07 -0.97 -11.12
C ASN A 71 0.20 -0.13 -9.86
N TYR A 72 -0.81 0.04 -9.01
CA TYR A 72 -0.67 0.72 -7.72
C TYR A 72 -0.16 -0.22 -6.64
N ALA A 73 0.44 0.33 -5.60
CA ALA A 73 0.90 -0.47 -4.46
C ALA A 73 -0.24 -1.30 -3.86
N ILE A 74 -1.43 -0.73 -3.70
CA ILE A 74 -2.59 -1.43 -3.13
C ILE A 74 -3.01 -2.66 -3.96
N ASN A 75 -2.82 -2.64 -5.27
CA ASN A 75 -3.15 -3.78 -6.12
C ASN A 75 -2.24 -4.98 -5.81
N HIS A 76 -0.98 -4.75 -5.50
CA HIS A 76 -0.07 -5.81 -5.06
C HIS A 76 -0.52 -6.43 -3.75
N LEU A 77 -1.04 -5.63 -2.81
CA LEU A 77 -1.57 -6.14 -1.55
C LEU A 77 -2.81 -7.00 -1.78
N LEU A 78 -3.75 -6.52 -2.60
CA LEU A 78 -4.99 -7.24 -2.88
C LEU A 78 -4.76 -8.56 -3.63
N GLU A 79 -3.70 -8.65 -4.42
CA GLU A 79 -3.29 -9.88 -5.12
C GLU A 79 -2.54 -10.85 -4.20
N ALA A 80 -1.85 -10.34 -3.18
CA ALA A 80 -0.97 -11.15 -2.33
C ALA A 80 -1.74 -12.06 -1.36
N MET A 81 -2.90 -11.62 -0.88
CA MET A 81 -3.75 -12.39 0.05
C MET A 81 -5.18 -11.87 0.02
N PRO A 82 -6.16 -12.64 0.54
CA PRO A 82 -7.52 -12.14 0.72
C PRO A 82 -7.56 -10.93 1.66
N VAL A 83 -8.20 -9.86 1.22
CA VAL A 83 -8.37 -8.63 2.00
C VAL A 83 -9.86 -8.32 2.08
N GLU A 84 -10.35 -8.13 3.30
CA GLU A 84 -11.71 -7.67 3.53
C GLU A 84 -11.74 -6.16 3.45
N VAL A 85 -12.55 -5.61 2.53
CA VAL A 85 -12.62 -4.17 2.29
C VAL A 85 -13.91 -3.62 2.88
N PHE A 86 -13.77 -2.59 3.71
CA PHE A 86 -14.88 -1.83 4.28
C PHE A 86 -14.82 -0.42 3.71
N TRP A 87 -15.86 -0.04 2.97
CA TRP A 87 -15.94 1.26 2.34
C TRP A 87 -17.10 2.08 2.90
N ALA A 88 -16.88 3.39 3.02
CA ALA A 88 -17.91 4.36 3.35
C ALA A 88 -17.72 5.64 2.54
N PRO A 89 -18.81 6.37 2.23
CA PRO A 89 -18.74 7.61 1.47
C PRO A 89 -17.97 8.73 2.16
#